data_e6982e4e1a1cbd6d3c0a51ddfd10dae2
#
_entry.id   e6982e4e1a1cbd6d3c0a51ddfd10dae2
#
_cell.length_a   1.000
_cell.length_b   1.000
_cell.length_c   1.000
_cell.angle_alpha   90.00
_cell.angle_beta   90.00
_cell.angle_gamma   90.00
#
_symmetry.space_group_name_H-M   'P 1'
#
loop_
_entity.id
_entity.type
_entity.pdbx_description
1 polymer ?
#
loop_
_entity_poly.entity_id
_entity_poly.type
_entity_poly.pdbx_seq_one_letter_code
_entity_poly.pdbx_strand_id
1 'polypeptide(L)'
;MKVPIPKEAVTRIMNDYNCSEEQAAKAYLDAQDRANEGFKSLLEERFGPTKSSADELVPKVYTPRDIKGYLDKFVIGQEEYKKRLAIAAAYHFAMIKHLREHPEDGQVKRIRKKNTVSAGPSGSGKTYCVEVLGDLIQVPTLIIDATDYTEAGYVGKSADDMIRELIDLAPGHSRQEQARFIGKYGGLIFIDEIDKKAKDGALVGHDISREGFQRSVLKLIERKLVPINSPYSPVTQIQDLMDRQKKTKSNQQDNMVSTENILFIIGGSFERTHNNLESIVKKRLQHKGRVNDDGSVEIKGFAAEEKKNGNGRLLNYYKKAESDDFIKFGLLPELIGRSPIRTFVNMLSKNDLIRIMKETEDSILNQYKLEFKLFNLEVDFSTDAVEYVAEISENRKTGARALVSVWENILTDFQFELPGSNFTTLEVTRELCEHPKDHLLRMLEKSPFVDFIDNFKKEYGIQLILDKEVQNYLDNYAHQNNIPLSNVLRKFLSSASALNYMGINEPFEVTKDMVQDEKFFDKLFSHWYESQKTKNAVKN
;
A
#
# COMPACT_ATOMS: atom_id res chain seq x y z
N MET A 1 33.61 7.62 -21.27
CA MET A 1 34.18 8.66 -22.19
C MET A 1 35.15 9.50 -21.37
N LYS A 2 36.43 9.62 -21.77
CA LYS A 2 37.34 10.56 -21.11
C LYS A 2 36.85 11.98 -21.46
N VAL A 3 36.42 12.72 -20.47
CA VAL A 3 36.06 14.13 -20.62
C VAL A 3 37.32 14.85 -21.15
N PRO A 4 37.21 15.62 -22.24
CA PRO A 4 38.39 16.35 -22.76
C PRO A 4 38.85 17.34 -21.71
N ILE A 5 40.13 17.26 -21.32
CA ILE A 5 40.70 18.20 -20.34
C ILE A 5 40.75 19.58 -20.98
N PRO A 6 40.17 20.62 -20.35
CA PRO A 6 40.18 21.96 -20.90
C PRO A 6 41.63 22.49 -20.99
N LYS A 7 42.10 22.85 -22.18
CA LYS A 7 43.47 23.35 -22.40
C LYS A 7 43.81 24.57 -21.53
N GLU A 8 42.83 25.43 -21.29
CA GLU A 8 42.98 26.63 -20.43
C GLU A 8 43.29 26.26 -18.97
N ALA A 9 42.65 25.19 -18.42
CA ALA A 9 42.93 24.72 -17.06
C ALA A 9 44.34 24.17 -16.93
N VAL A 10 44.78 23.39 -17.92
CA VAL A 10 46.14 22.84 -17.97
C VAL A 10 47.19 23.95 -18.06
N THR A 11 46.98 24.93 -18.95
CA THR A 11 47.88 26.07 -19.11
C THR A 11 47.98 26.91 -17.82
N ARG A 12 46.89 27.09 -17.12
CA ARG A 12 46.87 27.81 -15.84
C ARG A 12 47.67 27.08 -14.77
N ILE A 13 47.50 25.78 -14.62
CA ILE A 13 48.26 24.96 -13.67
C ILE A 13 49.74 24.95 -14.01
N MET A 14 50.10 24.87 -15.30
CA MET A 14 51.49 24.95 -15.73
C MET A 14 52.14 26.28 -15.33
N ASN A 15 51.41 27.41 -15.51
CA ASN A 15 51.92 28.73 -15.18
C ASN A 15 52.02 28.97 -13.67
N ASP A 16 51.02 28.51 -12.91
CA ASP A 16 50.93 28.74 -11.45
C ASP A 16 51.94 27.88 -10.67
N TYR A 17 52.25 26.66 -11.18
CA TYR A 17 53.09 25.67 -10.46
C TYR A 17 54.39 25.32 -11.19
N ASN A 18 54.69 25.96 -12.32
CA ASN A 18 55.90 25.75 -13.13
C ASN A 18 56.19 24.26 -13.43
N CYS A 19 55.16 23.52 -13.85
CA CYS A 19 55.20 22.07 -14.09
C CYS A 19 55.01 21.75 -15.59
N SER A 20 55.29 20.50 -16.00
CA SER A 20 55.08 20.05 -17.37
C SER A 20 53.59 19.86 -17.68
N GLU A 21 53.23 19.89 -18.98
CA GLU A 21 51.85 19.68 -19.45
C GLU A 21 51.25 18.36 -18.97
N GLU A 22 52.04 17.28 -18.98
CA GLU A 22 51.62 15.96 -18.46
C GLU A 22 51.32 15.98 -16.95
N GLN A 23 52.17 16.68 -16.17
CA GLN A 23 51.97 16.82 -14.73
C GLN A 23 50.76 17.68 -14.41
N ALA A 24 50.53 18.77 -15.17
CA ALA A 24 49.37 19.61 -15.03
C ALA A 24 48.05 18.88 -15.38
N ALA A 25 48.06 18.10 -16.46
CA ALA A 25 46.92 17.29 -16.88
C ALA A 25 46.54 16.21 -15.85
N LYS A 26 47.58 15.55 -15.30
CA LYS A 26 47.40 14.54 -14.25
C LYS A 26 46.87 15.17 -12.96
N ALA A 27 47.40 16.30 -12.52
CA ALA A 27 46.95 17.02 -11.34
C ALA A 27 45.49 17.51 -11.49
N TYR A 28 45.09 17.94 -12.69
CA TYR A 28 43.72 18.30 -12.97
C TYR A 28 42.76 17.11 -12.83
N LEU A 29 43.11 15.95 -13.37
CA LEU A 29 42.30 14.73 -13.26
C LEU A 29 42.20 14.27 -11.81
N ASP A 30 43.33 14.22 -11.07
CA ASP A 30 43.35 13.86 -9.65
C ASP A 30 42.50 14.82 -8.78
N ALA A 31 42.52 16.12 -9.11
CA ALA A 31 41.70 17.11 -8.43
C ALA A 31 40.19 16.95 -8.74
N GLN A 32 39.86 16.60 -9.99
CA GLN A 32 38.49 16.35 -10.42
C GLN A 32 37.94 15.07 -9.76
N ASP A 33 38.74 14.02 -9.67
CA ASP A 33 38.35 12.78 -8.99
C ASP A 33 38.13 13.01 -7.49
N ARG A 34 39.01 13.76 -6.81
CA ARG A 34 38.83 14.15 -5.40
C ARG A 34 37.63 15.05 -5.17
N ALA A 35 37.37 15.99 -6.09
CA ALA A 35 36.17 16.82 -6.01
C ALA A 35 34.88 16.01 -6.17
N ASN A 36 34.88 15.02 -7.06
CA ASN A 36 33.77 14.10 -7.24
C ASN A 36 33.57 13.19 -6.01
N GLU A 37 34.66 12.68 -5.41
CA GLU A 37 34.60 11.90 -4.16
C GLU A 37 34.13 12.76 -2.98
N GLY A 38 34.63 13.98 -2.84
CA GLY A 38 34.20 14.91 -1.81
C GLY A 38 32.73 15.32 -1.96
N PHE A 39 32.26 15.52 -3.19
CA PHE A 39 30.87 15.81 -3.48
C PHE A 39 29.96 14.62 -3.19
N LYS A 40 30.42 13.41 -3.53
CA LYS A 40 29.71 12.17 -3.20
C LYS A 40 29.60 11.97 -1.68
N SER A 41 30.69 12.18 -0.95
CA SER A 41 30.70 12.10 0.52
C SER A 41 29.76 13.11 1.18
N LEU A 42 29.69 14.34 0.67
CA LEU A 42 28.75 15.37 1.14
C LEU A 42 27.27 15.01 0.86
N LEU A 43 27.00 14.36 -0.28
CA LEU A 43 25.67 13.89 -0.61
C LEU A 43 25.28 12.71 0.29
N GLU A 44 26.20 11.78 0.57
CA GLU A 44 25.99 10.65 1.47
C GLU A 44 25.76 11.10 2.93
N GLU A 45 26.44 12.14 3.37
CA GLU A 45 26.25 12.72 4.70
C GLU A 45 24.88 13.42 4.85
N ARG A 46 24.40 14.07 3.77
CA ARG A 46 23.18 14.87 3.79
C ARG A 46 21.91 14.08 3.50
N PHE A 47 22.00 13.05 2.68
CA PHE A 47 20.86 12.27 2.18
C PHE A 47 20.91 10.78 2.56
N GLY A 48 21.92 10.39 3.36
CA GLY A 48 22.24 9.01 3.66
C GLY A 48 23.09 8.35 2.57
N PRO A 49 23.65 7.15 2.85
CA PRO A 49 24.47 6.43 1.89
C PRO A 49 23.68 6.22 0.60
N THR A 50 24.29 6.53 -0.53
CA THR A 50 23.73 6.19 -1.85
C THR A 50 23.29 4.74 -1.78
N LYS A 51 22.02 4.47 -2.08
CA LYS A 51 21.51 3.09 -2.17
C LYS A 51 22.54 2.29 -2.95
N SER A 52 23.08 1.29 -2.28
CA SER A 52 24.14 0.43 -2.77
C SER A 52 23.93 0.07 -4.24
N SER A 53 25.06 -0.11 -4.93
CA SER A 53 25.10 -0.60 -6.30
C SER A 53 24.10 -1.73 -6.53
N ALA A 54 23.51 -1.81 -7.73
CA ALA A 54 22.54 -2.83 -8.12
C ALA A 54 22.95 -4.29 -7.76
N ASP A 55 24.22 -4.51 -7.42
CA ASP A 55 24.74 -5.81 -6.96
C ASP A 55 24.42 -6.14 -5.50
N GLU A 56 24.03 -5.18 -4.64
CA GLU A 56 23.65 -5.44 -3.24
C GLU A 56 22.16 -5.79 -3.09
N LEU A 57 21.31 -5.47 -4.06
CA LEU A 57 19.89 -5.80 -4.08
C LEU A 57 19.63 -7.11 -4.84
N VAL A 58 20.16 -8.22 -4.33
CA VAL A 58 19.82 -9.55 -4.89
C VAL A 58 18.47 -10.00 -4.37
N PRO A 59 17.44 -10.12 -5.23
CA PRO A 59 16.12 -10.60 -4.80
C PRO A 59 16.21 -11.97 -4.14
N LYS A 60 15.53 -12.11 -3.00
CA LYS A 60 15.48 -13.37 -2.25
C LYS A 60 14.45 -14.30 -2.87
N VAL A 61 14.80 -15.58 -2.94
CA VAL A 61 13.85 -16.62 -3.35
C VAL A 61 13.22 -17.23 -2.11
N TYR A 62 11.90 -17.18 -2.04
CA TYR A 62 11.10 -17.71 -0.94
C TYR A 62 10.35 -18.95 -1.36
N THR A 63 10.02 -19.83 -0.40
CA THR A 63 9.13 -20.95 -0.68
C THR A 63 7.67 -20.46 -0.84
N PRO A 64 6.79 -21.24 -1.50
CA PRO A 64 5.37 -20.86 -1.59
C PRO A 64 4.70 -20.66 -0.22
N ARG A 65 5.16 -21.38 0.82
CA ARG A 65 4.63 -21.24 2.19
C ARG A 65 5.05 -19.93 2.82
N ASP A 66 6.32 -19.53 2.65
CA ASP A 66 6.84 -18.27 3.19
C ASP A 66 6.12 -17.07 2.55
N ILE A 67 5.95 -17.09 1.22
CA ILE A 67 5.21 -16.05 0.49
C ILE A 67 3.77 -15.99 1.00
N LYS A 68 3.08 -17.14 1.08
CA LYS A 68 1.70 -17.14 1.57
C LYS A 68 1.61 -16.64 3.01
N GLY A 69 2.51 -17.09 3.90
CA GLY A 69 2.55 -16.64 5.29
C GLY A 69 2.78 -15.14 5.44
N TYR A 70 3.58 -14.55 4.54
CA TYR A 70 3.74 -13.11 4.49
C TYR A 70 2.47 -12.39 4.00
N LEU A 71 1.88 -12.86 2.91
CA LEU A 71 0.62 -12.32 2.40
C LEU A 71 -0.53 -12.42 3.41
N ASP A 72 -0.54 -13.45 4.27
CA ASP A 72 -1.57 -13.65 5.30
C ASP A 72 -1.57 -12.53 6.37
N LYS A 73 -0.46 -11.82 6.55
CA LYS A 73 -0.35 -10.69 7.49
C LYS A 73 -1.07 -9.43 7.00
N PHE A 74 -1.16 -9.25 5.68
CA PHE A 74 -1.69 -8.05 5.03
C PHE A 74 -3.07 -8.27 4.41
N VAL A 75 -3.32 -9.47 3.87
CA VAL A 75 -4.52 -9.77 3.09
C VAL A 75 -5.39 -10.78 3.83
N ILE A 76 -6.53 -10.33 4.32
CA ILE A 76 -7.51 -11.18 5.01
C ILE A 76 -8.28 -12.04 4.00
N GLY A 77 -8.47 -13.30 4.35
CA GLY A 77 -9.17 -14.25 3.49
C GLY A 77 -8.39 -14.60 2.23
N GLN A 78 -9.07 -14.77 1.11
CA GLN A 78 -8.50 -15.00 -0.23
C GLN A 78 -7.50 -16.18 -0.32
N GLU A 79 -7.71 -17.24 0.45
CA GLU A 79 -6.75 -18.34 0.68
C GLU A 79 -6.24 -18.99 -0.61
N GLU A 80 -7.14 -19.28 -1.54
CA GLU A 80 -6.78 -19.92 -2.82
C GLU A 80 -6.02 -18.95 -3.74
N TYR A 81 -6.39 -17.67 -3.72
CA TYR A 81 -5.70 -16.62 -4.48
C TYR A 81 -4.26 -16.46 -4.01
N LYS A 82 -4.04 -16.23 -2.71
CA LYS A 82 -2.72 -16.13 -2.10
C LYS A 82 -1.85 -17.35 -2.38
N LYS A 83 -2.43 -18.55 -2.21
CA LYS A 83 -1.72 -19.82 -2.47
C LYS A 83 -1.26 -19.93 -3.92
N ARG A 84 -2.10 -19.60 -4.90
CA ARG A 84 -1.76 -19.71 -6.33
C ARG A 84 -0.75 -18.64 -6.75
N LEU A 85 -0.88 -17.41 -6.26
CA LEU A 85 0.12 -16.37 -6.47
C LEU A 85 1.47 -16.76 -5.88
N ALA A 86 1.48 -17.27 -4.64
CA ALA A 86 2.69 -17.73 -3.98
C ALA A 86 3.41 -18.84 -4.78
N ILE A 87 2.65 -19.80 -5.31
CA ILE A 87 3.20 -20.84 -6.18
C ILE A 87 3.76 -20.23 -7.47
N ALA A 88 3.02 -19.33 -8.13
CA ALA A 88 3.45 -18.71 -9.36
C ALA A 88 4.79 -17.98 -9.18
N ALA A 89 4.86 -17.11 -8.17
CA ALA A 89 6.03 -16.30 -7.88
C ALA A 89 7.22 -17.16 -7.41
N ALA A 90 7.04 -18.03 -6.43
CA ALA A 90 8.13 -18.86 -5.90
C ALA A 90 8.83 -19.67 -6.99
N TYR A 91 8.05 -20.37 -7.83
CA TYR A 91 8.66 -21.19 -8.90
C TYR A 91 9.26 -20.35 -10.02
N HIS A 92 8.68 -19.17 -10.33
CA HIS A 92 9.23 -18.29 -11.35
C HIS A 92 10.61 -17.74 -10.94
N PHE A 93 10.71 -17.18 -9.73
CA PHE A 93 11.97 -16.59 -9.26
C PHE A 93 13.01 -17.66 -8.87
N ALA A 94 12.59 -18.84 -8.41
CA ALA A 94 13.49 -19.98 -8.22
C ALA A 94 14.08 -20.45 -9.55
N MET A 95 13.30 -20.49 -10.62
CA MET A 95 13.77 -20.83 -11.97
C MET A 95 14.81 -19.81 -12.47
N ILE A 96 14.54 -18.52 -12.31
CA ILE A 96 15.48 -17.45 -12.71
C ILE A 96 16.81 -17.60 -11.94
N LYS A 97 16.74 -17.81 -10.62
CA LYS A 97 17.93 -18.05 -9.79
C LYS A 97 18.72 -19.26 -10.30
N HIS A 98 18.05 -20.40 -10.51
CA HIS A 98 18.69 -21.63 -10.98
C HIS A 98 19.37 -21.43 -12.34
N LEU A 99 18.67 -20.82 -13.32
CA LEU A 99 19.25 -20.57 -14.65
C LEU A 99 20.39 -19.56 -14.65
N ARG A 100 20.43 -18.66 -13.68
CA ARG A 100 21.58 -17.76 -13.48
C ARG A 100 22.80 -18.52 -12.96
N GLU A 101 22.59 -19.48 -12.06
CA GLU A 101 23.66 -20.33 -11.49
C GLU A 101 24.06 -21.47 -12.43
N HIS A 102 23.13 -21.98 -13.25
CA HIS A 102 23.30 -23.09 -14.19
C HIS A 102 22.73 -22.74 -15.57
N PRO A 103 23.41 -21.85 -16.35
CA PRO A 103 22.90 -21.38 -17.65
C PRO A 103 22.74 -22.48 -18.70
N GLU A 104 23.45 -23.61 -18.54
CA GLU A 104 23.44 -24.77 -19.44
C GLU A 104 22.22 -25.67 -19.24
N ASP A 105 21.46 -25.54 -18.15
CA ASP A 105 20.34 -26.44 -17.86
C ASP A 105 19.17 -26.24 -18.85
N GLY A 106 19.22 -26.98 -19.96
CA GLY A 106 18.21 -26.95 -20.99
C GLY A 106 16.86 -27.50 -20.56
N GLN A 107 16.79 -28.32 -19.50
CA GLN A 107 15.53 -28.86 -18.99
C GLN A 107 14.75 -27.78 -18.25
N VAL A 108 15.41 -27.03 -17.39
CA VAL A 108 14.80 -25.91 -16.64
C VAL A 108 14.34 -24.80 -17.60
N LYS A 109 15.12 -24.50 -18.66
CA LYS A 109 14.72 -23.54 -19.71
C LYS A 109 13.38 -23.90 -20.38
N ARG A 110 12.98 -25.17 -20.40
CA ARG A 110 11.71 -25.63 -20.99
C ARG A 110 10.50 -25.50 -20.07
N ILE A 111 10.71 -25.19 -18.80
CA ILE A 111 9.62 -24.99 -17.84
C ILE A 111 8.80 -23.77 -18.27
N ARG A 112 7.49 -23.97 -18.35
CA ARG A 112 6.57 -22.90 -18.75
C ARG A 112 6.38 -21.90 -17.61
N LYS A 113 6.38 -20.62 -17.94
CA LYS A 113 6.02 -19.55 -16.99
C LYS A 113 4.63 -19.79 -16.42
N LYS A 114 4.48 -19.49 -15.14
CA LYS A 114 3.21 -19.62 -14.41
C LYS A 114 2.42 -18.31 -14.40
N ASN A 115 2.27 -17.69 -15.60
CA ASN A 115 1.42 -16.50 -15.71
C ASN A 115 0.02 -16.81 -15.19
N THR A 116 -0.61 -15.82 -14.59
CA THR A 116 -1.84 -16.02 -13.81
C THR A 116 -2.96 -15.12 -14.32
N VAL A 117 -4.17 -15.65 -14.41
CA VAL A 117 -5.40 -14.87 -14.58
C VAL A 117 -6.16 -14.91 -13.25
N SER A 118 -6.52 -13.73 -12.75
CA SER A 118 -7.30 -13.55 -11.52
C SER A 118 -8.62 -12.87 -11.80
N ALA A 119 -9.72 -13.50 -11.37
CA ALA A 119 -11.07 -12.95 -11.53
C ALA A 119 -11.75 -12.75 -10.18
N GLY A 120 -12.61 -11.75 -10.10
CA GLY A 120 -13.46 -11.51 -8.96
C GLY A 120 -13.73 -10.04 -8.68
N PRO A 121 -14.62 -9.72 -7.74
CA PRO A 121 -15.18 -8.40 -7.55
C PRO A 121 -14.13 -7.33 -7.28
N SER A 122 -14.46 -6.09 -7.61
CA SER A 122 -13.62 -4.92 -7.30
C SER A 122 -13.50 -4.75 -5.79
N GLY A 123 -12.36 -4.20 -5.33
CA GLY A 123 -12.11 -3.96 -3.89
C GLY A 123 -11.90 -5.21 -3.05
N SER A 124 -11.71 -6.39 -3.64
CA SER A 124 -11.48 -7.66 -2.94
C SER A 124 -10.00 -7.97 -2.64
N GLY A 125 -9.08 -7.01 -2.91
CA GLY A 125 -7.65 -7.12 -2.59
C GLY A 125 -6.77 -7.74 -3.66
N LYS A 126 -7.23 -7.85 -4.93
CA LYS A 126 -6.40 -8.40 -6.04
C LYS A 126 -5.10 -7.64 -6.23
N THR A 127 -5.20 -6.34 -6.44
CA THR A 127 -4.07 -5.43 -6.69
C THR A 127 -3.15 -5.37 -5.48
N TYR A 128 -3.71 -5.12 -4.30
CA TYR A 128 -2.98 -5.03 -3.04
C TYR A 128 -2.17 -6.30 -2.70
N CYS A 129 -2.72 -7.48 -2.99
CA CYS A 129 -1.99 -8.74 -2.79
C CYS A 129 -0.74 -8.83 -3.70
N VAL A 130 -0.77 -8.23 -4.89
CA VAL A 130 0.38 -8.19 -5.80
C VAL A 130 1.40 -7.14 -5.38
N GLU A 131 0.97 -5.99 -4.84
CA GLU A 131 1.84 -4.98 -4.23
C GLU A 131 2.66 -5.60 -3.10
N VAL A 132 1.98 -6.20 -2.12
CA VAL A 132 2.63 -6.88 -0.98
C VAL A 132 3.56 -8.02 -1.43
N LEU A 133 3.20 -8.74 -2.50
CA LEU A 133 4.05 -9.77 -3.10
C LEU A 133 5.34 -9.16 -3.68
N GLY A 134 5.23 -8.04 -4.39
CA GLY A 134 6.37 -7.32 -4.98
C GLY A 134 7.34 -6.81 -3.90
N ASP A 135 6.80 -6.25 -2.83
CA ASP A 135 7.57 -5.75 -1.69
C ASP A 135 8.36 -6.87 -0.99
N LEU A 136 7.75 -8.05 -0.83
CA LEU A 136 8.43 -9.20 -0.24
C LEU A 136 9.60 -9.69 -1.10
N ILE A 137 9.36 -9.85 -2.41
CA ILE A 137 10.36 -10.44 -3.32
C ILE A 137 11.46 -9.43 -3.68
N GLN A 138 11.17 -8.14 -3.55
CA GLN A 138 12.10 -7.05 -3.86
C GLN A 138 12.56 -7.05 -5.34
N VAL A 139 11.62 -7.31 -6.24
CA VAL A 139 11.82 -7.16 -7.68
C VAL A 139 11.02 -5.96 -8.20
N PRO A 140 11.45 -5.35 -9.32
CA PRO A 140 10.63 -4.33 -9.98
C PRO A 140 9.23 -4.86 -10.23
N THR A 141 8.25 -4.20 -9.66
CA THR A 141 6.83 -4.58 -9.74
C THR A 141 6.05 -3.43 -10.33
N LEU A 142 5.46 -3.64 -11.49
CA LEU A 142 4.63 -2.67 -12.19
C LEU A 142 3.17 -3.08 -12.12
N ILE A 143 2.32 -2.16 -11.67
CA ILE A 143 0.87 -2.31 -11.65
C ILE A 143 0.28 -1.32 -12.62
N ILE A 144 -0.52 -1.80 -13.56
CA ILE A 144 -1.12 -0.97 -14.61
C ILE A 144 -2.60 -1.27 -14.76
N ASP A 145 -3.32 -0.26 -15.21
CA ASP A 145 -4.68 -0.41 -15.73
C ASP A 145 -4.61 -0.68 -17.25
N ALA A 146 -5.25 -1.76 -17.69
CA ALA A 146 -5.29 -2.11 -19.11
C ALA A 146 -5.92 -1.00 -19.98
N THR A 147 -6.76 -0.15 -19.41
CA THR A 147 -7.44 0.94 -20.14
C THR A 147 -6.50 2.02 -20.63
N ASP A 148 -5.37 2.25 -19.93
CA ASP A 148 -4.37 3.27 -20.28
C ASP A 148 -3.55 2.91 -21.51
N TYR A 149 -3.61 1.66 -21.95
CA TYR A 149 -2.78 1.13 -23.02
C TYR A 149 -3.61 0.76 -24.27
N THR A 150 -3.02 0.98 -25.42
CA THR A 150 -3.64 0.71 -26.73
C THR A 150 -2.75 -0.16 -27.60
N GLU A 151 -3.26 -0.56 -28.75
CA GLU A 151 -2.45 -1.19 -29.81
C GLU A 151 -1.43 -0.19 -30.37
N ALA A 152 -0.24 -0.68 -30.70
CA ALA A 152 0.82 0.15 -31.29
C ALA A 152 0.32 0.85 -32.59
N GLY A 153 0.49 2.17 -32.62
CA GLY A 153 0.06 3.02 -33.76
C GLY A 153 -1.20 3.85 -33.51
N TYR A 154 -1.92 3.63 -32.41
CA TYR A 154 -3.00 4.51 -31.93
C TYR A 154 -2.46 5.53 -30.90
N VAL A 155 -3.21 6.60 -30.68
CA VAL A 155 -2.87 7.61 -29.65
C VAL A 155 -2.99 6.94 -28.25
N GLY A 156 -1.88 6.89 -27.50
CA GLY A 156 -1.81 6.29 -26.17
C GLY A 156 -0.53 5.49 -25.96
N LYS A 157 -0.36 4.95 -24.76
CA LYS A 157 0.76 4.06 -24.41
C LYS A 157 0.59 2.71 -25.12
N SER A 158 1.67 2.16 -25.64
CA SER A 158 1.68 0.82 -26.24
C SER A 158 1.97 -0.25 -25.19
N ALA A 159 1.67 -1.52 -25.47
CA ALA A 159 2.02 -2.63 -24.58
C ALA A 159 3.54 -2.70 -24.28
N ASP A 160 4.40 -2.28 -25.23
CA ASP A 160 5.85 -2.25 -25.03
C ASP A 160 6.27 -1.19 -23.98
N ASP A 161 5.47 -0.14 -23.79
CA ASP A 161 5.73 0.88 -22.76
C ASP A 161 5.62 0.31 -21.35
N MET A 162 4.82 -0.73 -21.11
CA MET A 162 4.79 -1.45 -19.83
C MET A 162 6.18 -1.96 -19.45
N ILE A 163 6.92 -2.48 -20.42
CA ILE A 163 8.26 -3.00 -20.18
C ILE A 163 9.22 -1.86 -19.89
N ARG A 164 9.06 -0.72 -20.56
CA ARG A 164 9.87 0.48 -20.32
C ARG A 164 9.61 1.08 -18.95
N GLU A 165 8.34 1.14 -18.54
CA GLU A 165 7.95 1.58 -17.20
C GLU A 165 8.47 0.64 -16.11
N LEU A 166 8.46 -0.69 -16.35
CA LEU A 166 9.08 -1.65 -15.43
C LEU A 166 10.60 -1.44 -15.32
N ILE A 167 11.27 -1.10 -16.44
CA ILE A 167 12.70 -0.78 -16.43
C ILE A 167 12.98 0.43 -15.55
N ASP A 168 12.14 1.48 -15.63
CA ASP A 168 12.29 2.70 -14.85
C ASP A 168 12.15 2.46 -13.33
N LEU A 169 11.47 1.39 -12.91
CA LEU A 169 11.35 0.96 -11.51
C LEU A 169 12.55 0.12 -11.03
N ALA A 170 13.39 -0.36 -11.94
CA ALA A 170 14.53 -1.20 -11.58
C ALA A 170 15.69 -0.38 -10.99
N PRO A 171 16.47 -0.94 -10.05
CA PRO A 171 17.67 -0.28 -9.55
C PRO A 171 18.75 -0.18 -10.65
N GLY A 172 19.51 0.92 -10.63
CA GLY A 172 20.59 1.21 -11.58
C GLY A 172 20.74 2.69 -11.87
N HIS A 173 21.94 3.12 -12.25
CA HIS A 173 22.24 4.52 -12.57
C HIS A 173 21.99 4.85 -14.04
N SER A 174 21.80 3.84 -14.88
CA SER A 174 21.49 3.99 -16.29
C SER A 174 20.38 3.04 -16.71
N ARG A 175 19.67 3.41 -17.77
CA ARG A 175 18.59 2.58 -18.31
C ARG A 175 19.06 1.21 -18.79
N GLN A 176 20.32 1.11 -19.22
CA GLN A 176 20.96 -0.17 -19.59
C GLN A 176 21.19 -1.05 -18.35
N GLU A 177 21.64 -0.48 -17.22
CA GLU A 177 21.79 -1.21 -15.96
C GLU A 177 20.46 -1.69 -15.42
N GLN A 178 19.45 -0.82 -15.44
CA GLN A 178 18.07 -1.17 -15.07
C GLN A 178 17.51 -2.32 -15.91
N ALA A 179 17.71 -2.27 -17.22
CA ALA A 179 17.29 -3.34 -18.13
C ALA A 179 18.06 -4.65 -17.87
N ARG A 180 19.38 -4.56 -17.60
CA ARG A 180 20.20 -5.73 -17.20
C ARG A 180 19.73 -6.33 -15.88
N PHE A 181 19.32 -5.50 -14.93
CA PHE A 181 18.76 -5.97 -13.66
C PHE A 181 17.52 -6.85 -13.90
N ILE A 182 16.57 -6.38 -14.71
CA ILE A 182 15.38 -7.17 -15.08
C ILE A 182 15.76 -8.44 -15.83
N GLY A 183 16.70 -8.35 -16.77
CA GLY A 183 17.21 -9.53 -17.48
C GLY A 183 17.83 -10.57 -16.55
N LYS A 184 18.51 -10.14 -15.47
CA LYS A 184 19.23 -10.99 -14.52
C LYS A 184 18.35 -11.53 -13.39
N TYR A 185 17.45 -10.71 -12.86
CA TYR A 185 16.68 -11.01 -11.64
C TYR A 185 15.18 -11.11 -11.86
N GLY A 186 14.70 -10.69 -13.02
CA GLY A 186 13.29 -10.70 -13.35
C GLY A 186 12.54 -9.46 -12.88
N GLY A 187 11.22 -9.50 -13.09
CA GLY A 187 10.27 -8.49 -12.66
C GLY A 187 8.85 -9.04 -12.64
N LEU A 188 7.92 -8.25 -12.16
CA LEU A 188 6.51 -8.60 -12.06
C LEU A 188 5.68 -7.50 -12.71
N ILE A 189 4.72 -7.88 -13.56
CA ILE A 189 3.72 -6.96 -14.11
C ILE A 189 2.33 -7.47 -13.77
N PHE A 190 1.54 -6.62 -13.11
CA PHE A 190 0.12 -6.84 -12.90
C PHE A 190 -0.68 -5.94 -13.84
N ILE A 191 -1.46 -6.57 -14.71
CA ILE A 191 -2.35 -5.90 -15.66
C ILE A 191 -3.76 -5.99 -15.08
N ASP A 192 -4.23 -4.91 -14.46
CA ASP A 192 -5.59 -4.83 -13.92
C ASP A 192 -6.60 -4.45 -15.01
N GLU A 193 -7.86 -4.66 -14.76
CA GLU A 193 -9.00 -4.33 -15.62
C GLU A 193 -8.92 -4.89 -17.06
N ILE A 194 -8.28 -6.06 -17.27
CA ILE A 194 -8.18 -6.69 -18.59
C ILE A 194 -9.55 -7.00 -19.21
N ASP A 195 -10.56 -7.19 -18.38
CA ASP A 195 -11.94 -7.43 -18.80
C ASP A 195 -12.52 -6.24 -19.59
N LYS A 196 -12.01 -5.01 -19.39
CA LYS A 196 -12.39 -3.85 -20.21
C LYS A 196 -11.87 -3.93 -21.65
N LYS A 197 -10.81 -4.70 -21.87
CA LYS A 197 -10.23 -4.99 -23.19
C LYS A 197 -10.75 -6.29 -23.82
N ALA A 198 -11.69 -6.98 -23.18
CA ALA A 198 -12.34 -8.14 -23.77
C ALA A 198 -13.25 -7.74 -24.96
N LYS A 199 -13.39 -8.62 -25.95
CA LYS A 199 -14.30 -8.43 -27.10
C LYS A 199 -15.73 -8.25 -26.60
N ASP A 200 -16.47 -7.38 -27.26
CA ASP A 200 -17.89 -7.17 -27.02
C ASP A 200 -18.63 -7.34 -28.33
N GLY A 201 -19.24 -8.52 -28.52
CA GLY A 201 -19.90 -8.87 -29.76
C GLY A 201 -21.07 -7.96 -30.19
N ALA A 202 -21.40 -6.94 -29.37
CA ALA A 202 -22.43 -5.95 -29.67
C ALA A 202 -21.91 -4.68 -30.39
N LEU A 203 -20.59 -4.45 -30.45
CA LEU A 203 -19.99 -3.20 -30.93
C LEU A 203 -19.05 -3.45 -32.12
N VAL A 204 -19.55 -3.30 -33.33
CA VAL A 204 -18.75 -3.37 -34.57
C VAL A 204 -17.84 -2.13 -34.65
N GLY A 205 -16.51 -2.31 -34.68
CA GLY A 205 -15.52 -1.25 -34.88
C GLY A 205 -14.62 -0.95 -33.68
N HIS A 206 -15.11 -1.02 -32.43
CA HIS A 206 -14.28 -0.91 -31.22
C HIS A 206 -13.54 -2.21 -30.85
N ASP A 207 -13.96 -3.34 -31.40
CA ASP A 207 -13.38 -4.65 -31.09
C ASP A 207 -11.96 -4.84 -31.64
N ILE A 208 -11.62 -4.18 -32.76
CA ILE A 208 -10.27 -4.28 -33.35
C ILE A 208 -9.20 -3.77 -32.39
N SER A 209 -9.41 -2.60 -31.77
CA SER A 209 -8.46 -2.02 -30.82
C SER A 209 -8.32 -2.85 -29.54
N ARG A 210 -9.42 -3.41 -29.03
CA ARG A 210 -9.42 -4.27 -27.82
C ARG A 210 -8.68 -5.58 -28.09
N GLU A 211 -8.93 -6.21 -29.21
CA GLU A 211 -8.23 -7.42 -29.63
C GLU A 211 -6.75 -7.15 -29.91
N GLY A 212 -6.43 -6.03 -30.56
CA GLY A 212 -5.07 -5.60 -30.84
C GLY A 212 -4.24 -5.44 -29.58
N PHE A 213 -4.82 -4.84 -28.53
CA PHE A 213 -4.17 -4.77 -27.21
C PHE A 213 -3.89 -6.16 -26.61
N GLN A 214 -4.89 -7.06 -26.59
CA GLN A 214 -4.71 -8.42 -26.08
C GLN A 214 -3.62 -9.18 -26.85
N ARG A 215 -3.54 -9.01 -28.19
CA ARG A 215 -2.48 -9.61 -29.05
C ARG A 215 -1.11 -9.01 -28.71
N SER A 216 -1.04 -7.73 -28.40
CA SER A 216 0.21 -7.08 -28.00
C SER A 216 0.70 -7.58 -26.64
N VAL A 217 -0.19 -7.73 -25.65
CA VAL A 217 0.11 -8.35 -24.35
C VAL A 217 0.53 -9.82 -24.53
N LEU A 218 -0.14 -10.58 -25.41
CA LEU A 218 0.23 -11.96 -25.70
C LEU A 218 1.68 -12.10 -26.16
N LYS A 219 2.14 -11.21 -27.06
CA LYS A 219 3.54 -11.21 -27.52
C LYS A 219 4.53 -11.00 -26.38
N LEU A 220 4.20 -10.12 -25.42
CA LEU A 220 5.04 -9.90 -24.23
C LEU A 220 5.07 -11.15 -23.33
N ILE A 221 3.95 -11.78 -23.13
CA ILE A 221 3.82 -13.01 -22.33
C ILE A 221 4.61 -14.18 -22.96
N GLU A 222 4.67 -14.26 -24.30
CA GLU A 222 5.33 -15.34 -25.05
C GLU A 222 6.83 -15.24 -25.14
N ARG A 223 7.47 -14.20 -24.74
CA ARG A 223 8.89 -13.85 -24.87
C ARG A 223 9.13 -12.94 -26.07
N LYS A 224 9.25 -11.67 -25.76
CA LYS A 224 9.56 -10.62 -26.74
C LYS A 224 10.82 -9.90 -26.31
N LEU A 225 11.64 -9.51 -27.27
CA LEU A 225 12.69 -8.53 -27.08
C LEU A 225 12.09 -7.14 -27.27
N VAL A 226 12.19 -6.27 -26.28
CA VAL A 226 11.64 -4.91 -26.31
C VAL A 226 12.78 -3.90 -26.24
N PRO A 227 12.82 -2.89 -27.12
CA PRO A 227 13.78 -1.81 -27.03
C PRO A 227 13.63 -1.05 -25.73
N ILE A 228 14.74 -0.83 -25.02
CA ILE A 228 14.75 -0.12 -23.72
C ILE A 228 14.32 1.34 -23.86
N ASN A 229 14.60 1.97 -24.99
CA ASN A 229 14.18 3.33 -25.30
C ASN A 229 12.98 3.32 -26.26
N SER A 230 12.11 4.33 -26.12
CA SER A 230 11.01 4.50 -27.07
C SER A 230 11.55 4.85 -28.47
N PRO A 231 11.13 4.18 -29.55
CA PRO A 231 11.53 4.53 -30.90
C PRO A 231 11.15 5.95 -31.32
N TYR A 232 10.17 6.52 -30.63
CA TYR A 232 9.64 7.87 -30.90
C TYR A 232 10.33 8.97 -30.08
N SER A 233 11.28 8.60 -29.19
CA SER A 233 12.05 9.57 -28.42
C SER A 233 13.03 10.32 -29.33
N PRO A 234 13.08 11.67 -29.29
CA PRO A 234 14.06 12.45 -30.05
C PRO A 234 15.50 12.02 -29.77
N VAL A 235 15.80 11.65 -28.54
CA VAL A 235 17.14 11.16 -28.12
C VAL A 235 17.49 9.86 -28.85
N THR A 236 16.55 8.92 -28.95
CA THR A 236 16.76 7.65 -29.66
C THR A 236 16.98 7.88 -31.15
N GLN A 237 16.21 8.77 -31.76
CA GLN A 237 16.35 9.12 -33.18
C GLN A 237 17.71 9.76 -33.48
N ILE A 238 18.20 10.64 -32.60
CA ILE A 238 19.53 11.26 -32.71
C ILE A 238 20.63 10.18 -32.51
N GLN A 239 20.49 9.28 -31.54
CA GLN A 239 21.42 8.19 -31.33
C GLN A 239 21.50 7.25 -32.53
N ASP A 240 20.35 6.86 -33.08
CA ASP A 240 20.27 6.01 -34.28
C ASP A 240 20.94 6.67 -35.49
N LEU A 241 20.80 7.99 -35.65
CA LEU A 241 21.48 8.74 -36.72
C LEU A 241 22.99 8.77 -36.50
N MET A 242 23.47 8.96 -35.26
CA MET A 242 24.89 8.95 -34.93
C MET A 242 25.52 7.56 -35.10
N ASP A 243 24.80 6.50 -34.71
CA ASP A 243 25.29 5.11 -34.83
C ASP A 243 25.35 4.66 -36.30
N ARG A 244 24.42 5.13 -37.15
CA ARG A 244 24.48 4.93 -38.60
C ARG A 244 25.68 5.63 -39.24
N GLN A 245 26.07 6.80 -38.74
CA GLN A 245 27.25 7.53 -39.23
C GLN A 245 28.56 6.90 -38.81
N LYS A 246 28.61 6.28 -37.61
CA LYS A 246 29.84 5.70 -37.06
C LYS A 246 30.18 4.30 -37.59
N LYS A 247 29.31 3.66 -38.40
CA LYS A 247 29.45 2.24 -38.86
C LYS A 247 29.82 1.25 -37.74
N THR A 248 29.75 1.67 -36.49
CA THR A 248 30.00 0.80 -35.34
C THR A 248 28.69 0.07 -35.09
N LYS A 249 28.70 -1.25 -35.28
CA LYS A 249 27.62 -2.11 -34.71
C LYS A 249 27.75 -1.99 -33.19
N SER A 250 27.14 -0.95 -32.58
CA SER A 250 26.88 -0.96 -31.17
C SER A 250 26.16 -2.27 -30.90
N ASN A 251 26.51 -2.97 -29.84
CA ASN A 251 25.85 -4.23 -29.48
C ASN A 251 24.34 -3.99 -29.37
N GLN A 252 23.60 -4.27 -30.44
CA GLN A 252 22.13 -4.11 -30.48
C GLN A 252 21.45 -4.87 -29.32
N GLN A 253 22.15 -5.90 -28.77
CA GLN A 253 21.67 -6.66 -27.62
C GLN A 253 21.64 -5.85 -26.32
N ASP A 254 22.53 -4.88 -26.13
CA ASP A 254 22.56 -4.05 -24.91
C ASP A 254 21.41 -3.02 -24.84
N ASN A 255 20.71 -2.79 -25.95
CA ASN A 255 19.57 -1.87 -26.04
C ASN A 255 18.21 -2.58 -26.06
N MET A 256 18.17 -3.87 -25.73
CA MET A 256 16.94 -4.67 -25.71
C MET A 256 16.82 -5.41 -24.37
N VAL A 257 15.60 -5.56 -23.89
CA VAL A 257 15.26 -6.40 -22.73
C VAL A 257 14.33 -7.53 -23.14
N SER A 258 14.61 -8.73 -22.65
CA SER A 258 13.73 -9.88 -22.85
C SER A 258 12.65 -9.93 -21.79
N THR A 259 11.41 -10.19 -22.20
CA THR A 259 10.28 -10.42 -21.29
C THR A 259 10.28 -11.83 -20.69
N GLU A 260 11.31 -12.64 -20.96
CA GLU A 260 11.39 -14.03 -20.50
C GLU A 260 11.34 -14.15 -18.97
N ASN A 261 12.04 -13.28 -18.27
CA ASN A 261 12.14 -13.26 -16.81
C ASN A 261 11.08 -12.38 -16.13
N ILE A 262 10.06 -11.94 -16.86
CA ILE A 262 8.95 -11.15 -16.30
C ILE A 262 7.77 -12.06 -16.05
N LEU A 263 7.26 -12.08 -14.81
CA LEU A 263 6.02 -12.76 -14.44
C LEU A 263 4.83 -11.84 -14.71
N PHE A 264 3.86 -12.31 -15.50
CA PHE A 264 2.63 -11.58 -15.77
C PHE A 264 1.47 -12.14 -14.95
N ILE A 265 0.78 -11.25 -14.26
CA ILE A 265 -0.46 -11.50 -13.56
C ILE A 265 -1.51 -10.61 -14.21
N ILE A 266 -2.62 -11.19 -14.63
CA ILE A 266 -3.69 -10.49 -15.32
C ILE A 266 -4.90 -10.50 -14.41
N GLY A 267 -5.44 -9.32 -14.08
CA GLY A 267 -6.59 -9.14 -13.19
C GLY A 267 -7.79 -8.51 -13.87
N GLY A 268 -8.98 -8.78 -13.35
CA GLY A 268 -10.20 -8.10 -13.75
C GLY A 268 -11.38 -8.46 -12.86
N SER A 269 -12.41 -7.62 -12.89
CA SER A 269 -13.68 -7.92 -12.21
C SER A 269 -14.50 -8.95 -13.00
N PHE A 270 -14.39 -8.92 -14.31
CA PHE A 270 -15.18 -9.72 -15.25
C PHE A 270 -16.70 -9.51 -15.08
N GLU A 271 -17.05 -8.30 -14.68
CA GLU A 271 -18.42 -7.84 -14.52
C GLU A 271 -18.73 -6.78 -15.57
N ARG A 272 -19.64 -7.08 -16.48
CA ARG A 272 -20.19 -6.14 -17.48
C ARG A 272 -21.70 -6.18 -17.45
N THR A 273 -22.33 -5.08 -17.82
CA THR A 273 -23.80 -4.95 -17.84
C THR A 273 -24.48 -6.04 -18.67
N HIS A 274 -23.89 -6.42 -19.79
CA HIS A 274 -24.47 -7.39 -20.74
C HIS A 274 -23.74 -8.74 -20.78
N ASN A 275 -22.54 -8.84 -20.18
CA ASN A 275 -21.72 -10.05 -20.21
C ASN A 275 -20.94 -10.18 -18.89
N ASN A 276 -21.39 -11.07 -18.03
CA ASN A 276 -20.80 -11.30 -16.73
C ASN A 276 -20.29 -12.74 -16.67
N LEU A 277 -19.04 -12.92 -16.26
CA LEU A 277 -18.40 -14.25 -16.15
C LEU A 277 -19.18 -15.19 -15.24
N GLU A 278 -19.73 -14.69 -14.16
CA GLU A 278 -20.57 -15.45 -13.24
C GLU A 278 -21.81 -16.03 -13.94
N SER A 279 -22.47 -15.20 -14.75
CA SER A 279 -23.63 -15.62 -15.54
C SER A 279 -23.27 -16.67 -16.60
N ILE A 280 -22.10 -16.54 -17.25
CA ILE A 280 -21.59 -17.53 -18.21
C ILE A 280 -21.38 -18.88 -17.53
N VAL A 281 -20.68 -18.88 -16.38
CA VAL A 281 -20.43 -20.08 -15.59
C VAL A 281 -21.74 -20.71 -15.11
N LYS A 282 -22.68 -19.89 -14.62
CA LYS A 282 -24.00 -20.35 -14.16
C LYS A 282 -24.76 -21.07 -15.30
N LYS A 283 -24.82 -20.44 -16.48
CA LYS A 283 -25.45 -21.05 -17.68
C LYS A 283 -24.77 -22.38 -18.04
N ARG A 284 -23.42 -22.43 -18.09
CA ARG A 284 -22.69 -23.67 -18.40
C ARG A 284 -22.99 -24.79 -17.42
N LEU A 285 -23.07 -24.48 -16.13
CA LEU A 285 -23.37 -25.48 -15.09
C LEU A 285 -24.82 -25.97 -15.15
N GLN A 286 -25.76 -25.09 -15.54
CA GLN A 286 -27.16 -25.46 -15.76
C GLN A 286 -27.34 -26.40 -16.97
N HIS A 287 -26.54 -26.23 -18.02
CA HIS A 287 -26.59 -27.08 -19.22
C HIS A 287 -25.86 -28.42 -19.06
N LYS A 288 -25.04 -28.62 -18.05
CA LYS A 288 -24.43 -29.91 -17.68
C LYS A 288 -25.38 -30.78 -16.86
N GLY A 289 -26.67 -30.85 -17.22
CA GLY A 289 -27.62 -31.82 -16.64
C GLY A 289 -27.10 -33.25 -16.80
N ARG A 290 -27.31 -34.12 -15.81
CA ARG A 290 -27.05 -35.56 -15.97
C ARG A 290 -27.99 -36.10 -17.04
N VAL A 291 -27.43 -36.66 -18.08
CA VAL A 291 -28.18 -37.50 -19.04
C VAL A 291 -28.34 -38.85 -18.32
N ASN A 292 -29.57 -39.20 -18.03
CA ASN A 292 -29.89 -40.52 -17.47
C ASN A 292 -29.74 -41.59 -18.57
N ASP A 293 -29.60 -42.85 -18.23
CA ASP A 293 -29.43 -43.98 -19.16
C ASP A 293 -30.61 -44.15 -20.11
N ASP A 294 -31.74 -43.50 -19.87
CA ASP A 294 -32.93 -43.44 -20.73
C ASP A 294 -32.95 -42.26 -21.71
N GLY A 295 -31.87 -41.46 -21.74
CA GLY A 295 -31.75 -40.27 -22.60
C GLY A 295 -32.48 -39.03 -22.08
N SER A 296 -33.12 -39.08 -20.93
CA SER A 296 -33.72 -37.92 -20.26
C SER A 296 -32.66 -37.09 -19.55
N VAL A 297 -32.75 -35.75 -19.64
CA VAL A 297 -31.84 -34.82 -18.98
C VAL A 297 -32.48 -34.35 -17.70
N GLU A 298 -32.02 -34.88 -16.56
CA GLU A 298 -32.40 -34.37 -15.24
C GLU A 298 -31.70 -33.03 -14.97
N ILE A 299 -32.38 -31.96 -15.22
CA ILE A 299 -31.92 -30.61 -14.81
C ILE A 299 -32.21 -30.50 -13.32
N LYS A 300 -31.25 -30.88 -12.47
CA LYS A 300 -31.31 -30.51 -11.06
C LYS A 300 -31.23 -29.00 -10.98
N GLY A 301 -32.38 -28.40 -10.74
CA GLY A 301 -32.48 -26.95 -10.58
C GLY A 301 -31.53 -26.49 -9.45
N PHE A 302 -30.65 -25.56 -9.75
CA PHE A 302 -29.71 -24.93 -8.80
C PHE A 302 -30.41 -24.32 -7.58
N ALA A 303 -31.70 -24.02 -7.65
CA ALA A 303 -32.54 -23.59 -6.53
C ALA A 303 -32.62 -24.61 -5.38
N ALA A 304 -32.33 -25.90 -5.63
CA ALA A 304 -32.33 -26.92 -4.58
C ALA A 304 -30.99 -27.00 -3.80
N GLU A 305 -29.87 -26.59 -4.40
CA GLU A 305 -28.56 -26.52 -3.72
C GLU A 305 -28.40 -25.21 -2.90
N GLU A 306 -29.00 -24.11 -3.34
CA GLU A 306 -29.03 -22.86 -2.55
C GLU A 306 -29.78 -23.01 -1.22
N LYS A 307 -30.77 -23.92 -1.14
CA LYS A 307 -31.53 -24.20 0.11
C LYS A 307 -30.87 -25.22 1.03
N LYS A 308 -29.86 -25.98 0.59
CA LYS A 308 -29.21 -27.03 1.42
C LYS A 308 -27.96 -26.61 2.16
N ASN A 309 -27.32 -25.51 1.78
CA ASN A 309 -26.20 -24.97 2.54
C ASN A 309 -26.71 -23.87 3.49
N GLY A 310 -27.15 -24.29 4.68
CA GLY A 310 -27.71 -23.44 5.73
C GLY A 310 -26.79 -22.38 6.34
N ASN A 311 -25.76 -21.97 5.64
CA ASN A 311 -24.87 -20.87 5.98
C ASN A 311 -24.79 -19.89 4.80
N GLY A 312 -25.78 -19.13 4.47
CA GLY A 312 -25.83 -17.91 3.67
C GLY A 312 -24.66 -17.52 2.72
N ARG A 313 -23.75 -18.44 2.38
CA ARG A 313 -22.65 -18.19 1.44
C ARG A 313 -23.17 -18.30 0.03
N LEU A 314 -23.33 -17.15 -0.61
CA LEU A 314 -23.46 -17.03 -2.07
C LEU A 314 -22.42 -17.94 -2.75
N LEU A 315 -22.86 -18.85 -3.61
CA LEU A 315 -21.97 -19.70 -4.40
C LEU A 315 -21.05 -18.80 -5.24
N ASN A 316 -19.75 -18.83 -4.96
CA ASN A 316 -18.79 -18.08 -5.76
C ASN A 316 -18.57 -18.83 -7.08
N TYR A 317 -19.30 -18.43 -8.11
CA TYR A 317 -19.22 -19.03 -9.46
C TYR A 317 -17.85 -18.85 -10.09
N TYR A 318 -17.11 -17.80 -9.72
CA TYR A 318 -15.74 -17.60 -10.20
C TYR A 318 -14.83 -18.81 -9.93
N LYS A 319 -15.01 -19.53 -8.81
CA LYS A 319 -14.24 -20.73 -8.47
C LYS A 319 -14.43 -21.86 -9.48
N LYS A 320 -15.54 -21.87 -10.19
CA LYS A 320 -15.90 -22.89 -11.18
C LYS A 320 -15.63 -22.45 -12.61
N ALA A 321 -15.04 -21.26 -12.82
CA ALA A 321 -14.72 -20.76 -14.14
C ALA A 321 -13.60 -21.56 -14.81
N GLU A 322 -13.83 -21.96 -16.04
CA GLU A 322 -12.91 -22.69 -16.92
C GLU A 322 -12.37 -21.77 -18.02
N SER A 323 -11.38 -22.23 -18.79
CA SER A 323 -10.82 -21.47 -19.92
C SER A 323 -11.88 -20.95 -20.87
N ASP A 324 -12.84 -21.82 -21.23
CA ASP A 324 -13.91 -21.50 -22.19
C ASP A 324 -14.83 -20.39 -21.70
N ASP A 325 -15.00 -20.23 -20.39
CA ASP A 325 -15.83 -19.17 -19.83
C ASP A 325 -15.17 -17.79 -20.05
N PHE A 326 -13.84 -17.69 -19.86
CA PHE A 326 -13.08 -16.48 -20.15
C PHE A 326 -13.06 -16.15 -21.65
N ILE A 327 -12.98 -17.18 -22.51
CA ILE A 327 -13.05 -17.01 -23.96
C ILE A 327 -14.44 -16.52 -24.37
N LYS A 328 -15.50 -17.10 -23.81
CA LYS A 328 -16.89 -16.63 -24.03
C LYS A 328 -17.12 -15.22 -23.50
N PHE A 329 -16.41 -14.82 -22.45
CA PHE A 329 -16.44 -13.46 -21.95
C PHE A 329 -15.80 -12.46 -22.95
N GLY A 330 -14.87 -12.90 -23.80
CA GLY A 330 -14.24 -12.10 -24.85
C GLY A 330 -12.72 -11.98 -24.74
N LEU A 331 -12.05 -12.82 -23.93
CA LEU A 331 -10.60 -12.92 -23.95
C LEU A 331 -10.13 -13.85 -25.06
N LEU A 332 -8.92 -13.59 -25.59
CA LEU A 332 -8.32 -14.43 -26.63
C LEU A 332 -7.97 -15.82 -26.07
N PRO A 333 -8.28 -16.90 -26.81
CA PRO A 333 -7.94 -18.27 -26.42
C PRO A 333 -6.45 -18.45 -26.14
N GLU A 334 -5.59 -17.81 -26.95
CA GLU A 334 -4.14 -17.88 -26.85
C GLU A 334 -3.65 -17.20 -25.54
N LEU A 335 -4.24 -16.07 -25.14
CA LEU A 335 -3.92 -15.36 -23.91
C LEU A 335 -4.23 -16.24 -22.69
N ILE A 336 -5.39 -16.88 -22.67
CA ILE A 336 -5.80 -17.81 -21.62
C ILE A 336 -4.90 -19.06 -21.62
N GLY A 337 -4.53 -19.58 -22.80
CA GLY A 337 -3.62 -20.72 -22.95
C GLY A 337 -2.21 -20.45 -22.43
N ARG A 338 -1.74 -19.19 -22.46
CA ARG A 338 -0.43 -18.76 -21.94
C ARG A 338 -0.47 -18.34 -20.47
N SER A 339 -1.65 -18.31 -19.86
CA SER A 339 -1.87 -18.03 -18.44
C SER A 339 -2.47 -19.25 -17.75
N PRO A 340 -1.64 -20.30 -17.47
CA PRO A 340 -2.14 -21.60 -17.03
C PRO A 340 -2.73 -21.56 -15.61
N ILE A 341 -2.36 -20.59 -14.79
CA ILE A 341 -2.91 -20.45 -13.45
C ILE A 341 -4.15 -19.55 -13.51
N ARG A 342 -5.27 -20.10 -13.10
CA ARG A 342 -6.51 -19.36 -12.90
C ARG A 342 -6.80 -19.30 -11.41
N THR A 343 -7.11 -18.12 -10.93
CA THR A 343 -7.39 -17.90 -9.52
C THR A 343 -8.52 -16.90 -9.34
N PHE A 344 -9.09 -16.89 -8.18
CA PHE A 344 -10.31 -16.15 -7.90
C PHE A 344 -10.22 -15.50 -6.53
N VAL A 345 -10.79 -14.31 -6.42
CA VAL A 345 -11.02 -13.65 -5.14
C VAL A 345 -12.50 -13.71 -4.80
N ASN A 346 -12.78 -13.82 -3.52
CA ASN A 346 -14.13 -13.82 -3.00
C ASN A 346 -14.57 -12.38 -2.67
N MET A 347 -15.87 -12.15 -2.68
CA MET A 347 -16.43 -10.97 -2.03
C MET A 347 -16.07 -11.01 -0.54
N LEU A 348 -15.73 -9.86 0.02
CA LEU A 348 -15.42 -9.73 1.45
C LEU A 348 -16.72 -9.72 2.25
N SER A 349 -16.78 -10.52 3.30
CA SER A 349 -17.89 -10.52 4.25
C SER A 349 -17.70 -9.42 5.31
N LYS A 350 -18.77 -9.07 6.04
CA LYS A 350 -18.70 -8.17 7.20
C LYS A 350 -17.55 -8.55 8.15
N ASN A 351 -17.40 -9.85 8.46
CA ASN A 351 -16.33 -10.33 9.32
C ASN A 351 -14.93 -10.11 8.69
N ASP A 352 -14.77 -10.30 7.38
CA ASP A 352 -13.52 -10.02 6.69
C ASP A 352 -13.20 -8.53 6.75
N LEU A 353 -14.19 -7.66 6.58
CA LEU A 353 -14.03 -6.20 6.67
C LEU A 353 -13.62 -5.74 8.08
N ILE A 354 -14.21 -6.32 9.14
CA ILE A 354 -13.81 -6.06 10.53
C ILE A 354 -12.35 -6.47 10.75
N ARG A 355 -11.96 -7.64 10.25
CA ARG A 355 -10.59 -8.15 10.38
C ARG A 355 -9.59 -7.28 9.61
N ILE A 356 -9.93 -6.81 8.42
CA ILE A 356 -9.11 -5.87 7.64
C ILE A 356 -8.85 -4.58 8.44
N MET A 357 -9.87 -4.06 9.13
CA MET A 357 -9.71 -2.86 9.94
C MET A 357 -8.81 -3.06 11.16
N LYS A 358 -8.77 -4.27 11.76
CA LYS A 358 -8.13 -4.53 13.06
C LYS A 358 -6.84 -5.36 12.99
N GLU A 359 -6.78 -6.38 12.13
CA GLU A 359 -5.79 -7.47 12.24
C GLU A 359 -4.64 -7.37 11.24
N THR A 360 -4.78 -6.60 10.16
CA THR A 360 -3.70 -6.49 9.17
C THR A 360 -2.54 -5.65 9.69
N GLU A 361 -1.30 -5.93 9.24
CA GLU A 361 -0.10 -5.14 9.59
C GLU A 361 -0.32 -3.65 9.24
N ASP A 362 -0.95 -3.36 8.08
CA ASP A 362 -1.34 -2.01 7.65
C ASP A 362 -2.79 -1.71 7.99
N SER A 363 -3.24 -2.02 9.22
CA SER A 363 -4.65 -1.89 9.57
C SER A 363 -5.12 -0.44 9.44
N ILE A 364 -6.30 -0.26 8.84
CA ILE A 364 -6.90 1.06 8.58
C ILE A 364 -7.02 1.86 9.89
N LEU A 365 -7.43 1.21 10.98
CA LEU A 365 -7.57 1.89 12.27
C LEU A 365 -6.22 2.34 12.83
N ASN A 366 -5.15 1.54 12.64
CA ASN A 366 -3.82 1.95 13.06
C ASN A 366 -3.30 3.14 12.24
N GLN A 367 -3.62 3.22 10.95
CA GLN A 367 -3.27 4.38 10.13
C GLN A 367 -3.93 5.64 10.66
N TYR A 368 -5.25 5.63 10.94
CA TYR A 368 -5.93 6.78 11.56
C TYR A 368 -5.37 7.12 12.94
N LYS A 369 -5.08 6.13 13.80
CA LYS A 369 -4.42 6.38 15.09
C LYS A 369 -3.08 7.10 14.93
N LEU A 370 -2.28 6.71 13.93
CA LEU A 370 -1.01 7.36 13.65
C LEU A 370 -1.20 8.79 13.10
N GLU A 371 -2.16 9.01 12.20
CA GLU A 371 -2.47 10.33 11.65
C GLU A 371 -2.86 11.32 12.74
N PHE A 372 -3.79 10.96 13.61
CA PHE A 372 -4.19 11.81 14.73
C PHE A 372 -3.06 12.03 15.74
N LYS A 373 -2.22 11.02 15.96
CA LYS A 373 -1.05 11.12 16.85
C LYS A 373 -0.02 12.14 16.34
N LEU A 374 0.08 12.41 15.04
CA LEU A 374 0.93 13.48 14.49
C LEU A 374 0.57 14.86 15.08
N PHE A 375 -0.68 15.03 15.52
CA PHE A 375 -1.18 16.25 16.13
C PHE A 375 -1.42 16.11 17.64
N ASN A 376 -0.77 15.14 18.30
CA ASN A 376 -0.88 14.83 19.72
C ASN A 376 -2.31 14.45 20.19
N LEU A 377 -3.12 13.87 19.30
CA LEU A 377 -4.44 13.37 19.62
C LEU A 377 -4.42 11.83 19.64
N GLU A 378 -4.81 11.22 20.75
CA GLU A 378 -4.98 9.77 20.87
C GLU A 378 -6.41 9.39 20.47
N VAL A 379 -6.54 8.46 19.52
CA VAL A 379 -7.84 8.02 19.03
C VAL A 379 -8.03 6.53 19.32
N ASP A 380 -9.17 6.19 19.91
CA ASP A 380 -9.60 4.81 20.11
C ASP A 380 -10.93 4.55 19.41
N PHE A 381 -11.05 3.33 18.87
CA PHE A 381 -12.22 2.89 18.11
C PHE A 381 -12.93 1.78 18.91
N SER A 382 -14.18 2.04 19.26
CA SER A 382 -15.01 1.04 19.93
C SER A 382 -15.39 -0.10 18.98
N THR A 383 -15.69 -1.27 19.53
CA THR A 383 -16.01 -2.45 18.72
C THR A 383 -17.30 -2.27 17.92
N ASP A 384 -18.28 -1.62 18.49
CA ASP A 384 -19.57 -1.32 17.87
C ASP A 384 -19.46 -0.29 16.73
N ALA A 385 -18.55 0.68 16.83
CA ALA A 385 -18.23 1.58 15.72
C ALA A 385 -17.62 0.82 14.53
N VAL A 386 -16.68 -0.08 14.78
CA VAL A 386 -16.05 -0.90 13.74
C VAL A 386 -17.08 -1.82 13.07
N GLU A 387 -17.98 -2.43 13.85
CA GLU A 387 -19.05 -3.27 13.31
C GLU A 387 -20.06 -2.46 12.46
N TYR A 388 -20.37 -1.25 12.87
CA TYR A 388 -21.25 -0.33 12.14
C TYR A 388 -20.65 0.06 10.78
N VAL A 389 -19.36 0.43 10.76
CA VAL A 389 -18.66 0.78 9.52
C VAL A 389 -18.53 -0.43 8.59
N ALA A 390 -18.27 -1.63 9.13
CA ALA A 390 -18.23 -2.85 8.34
C ALA A 390 -19.60 -3.16 7.70
N GLU A 391 -20.71 -2.94 8.41
CA GLU A 391 -22.06 -3.16 7.90
C GLU A 391 -22.41 -2.20 6.75
N ILE A 392 -22.11 -0.90 6.91
CA ILE A 392 -22.31 0.08 5.84
C ILE A 392 -21.46 -0.27 4.62
N SER A 393 -20.20 -0.67 4.86
CA SER A 393 -19.25 -0.99 3.80
C SER A 393 -19.64 -2.25 3.02
N GLU A 394 -20.14 -3.28 3.68
CA GLU A 394 -20.67 -4.49 3.04
C GLU A 394 -21.85 -4.15 2.11
N ASN A 395 -22.77 -3.28 2.56
CA ASN A 395 -23.93 -2.85 1.77
C ASN A 395 -23.53 -2.06 0.50
N ARG A 396 -22.39 -1.36 0.51
CA ARG A 396 -21.89 -0.62 -0.66
C ARG A 396 -21.35 -1.52 -1.76
N LYS A 397 -21.05 -2.80 -1.50
CA LYS A 397 -20.54 -3.80 -2.45
C LYS A 397 -19.25 -3.42 -3.18
N THR A 398 -18.49 -2.46 -2.68
CA THR A 398 -17.21 -2.02 -3.25
C THR A 398 -16.01 -2.58 -2.49
N GLY A 399 -16.24 -3.59 -1.64
CA GLY A 399 -15.21 -4.29 -0.88
C GLY A 399 -14.46 -3.38 0.10
N ALA A 400 -13.17 -3.62 0.29
CA ALA A 400 -12.36 -2.86 1.24
C ALA A 400 -12.23 -1.37 0.90
N ARG A 401 -12.42 -0.96 -0.37
CA ARG A 401 -12.43 0.46 -0.76
C ARG A 401 -13.55 1.25 -0.06
N ALA A 402 -14.65 0.59 0.28
CA ALA A 402 -15.74 1.22 1.03
C ALA A 402 -15.31 1.64 2.44
N LEU A 403 -14.42 0.86 3.10
CA LEU A 403 -13.97 1.12 4.47
C LEU A 403 -13.33 2.50 4.60
N VAL A 404 -12.35 2.80 3.75
CA VAL A 404 -11.66 4.10 3.75
C VAL A 404 -12.68 5.22 3.50
N SER A 405 -13.51 5.07 2.46
CA SER A 405 -14.51 6.09 2.12
C SER A 405 -15.55 6.33 3.24
N VAL A 406 -15.90 5.30 4.02
CA VAL A 406 -16.83 5.46 5.16
C VAL A 406 -16.14 6.16 6.31
N TRP A 407 -14.90 5.74 6.67
CA TRP A 407 -14.13 6.38 7.72
C TRP A 407 -13.82 7.85 7.41
N GLU A 408 -13.40 8.16 6.17
CA GLU A 408 -13.18 9.55 5.73
C GLU A 408 -14.43 10.41 5.95
N ASN A 409 -15.61 9.92 5.54
CA ASN A 409 -16.86 10.67 5.74
C ASN A 409 -17.22 10.90 7.22
N ILE A 410 -16.77 10.01 8.11
CA ILE A 410 -17.02 10.14 9.56
C ILE A 410 -15.98 11.06 10.20
N LEU A 411 -14.70 10.91 9.84
CA LEU A 411 -13.58 11.51 10.56
C LEU A 411 -13.11 12.86 9.99
N THR A 412 -13.49 13.23 8.77
CA THR A 412 -13.00 14.45 8.09
C THR A 412 -13.19 15.71 8.95
N ASP A 413 -14.37 15.92 9.51
CA ASP A 413 -14.62 17.12 10.32
C ASP A 413 -13.79 17.09 11.63
N PHE A 414 -13.56 15.92 12.22
CA PHE A 414 -12.69 15.74 13.40
C PHE A 414 -11.22 15.96 13.06
N GLN A 415 -10.75 15.48 11.91
CA GLN A 415 -9.39 15.72 11.41
C GLN A 415 -9.12 17.20 11.15
N PHE A 416 -10.16 17.96 10.80
CA PHE A 416 -10.05 19.40 10.55
C PHE A 416 -10.07 20.24 11.83
N GLU A 417 -11.00 19.97 12.76
CA GLU A 417 -11.27 20.82 13.92
C GLU A 417 -10.42 20.48 15.17
N LEU A 418 -10.04 19.21 15.36
CA LEU A 418 -9.36 18.79 16.58
C LEU A 418 -7.86 19.08 16.62
N PRO A 419 -7.08 19.03 15.50
CA PRO A 419 -5.68 19.39 15.51
C PRO A 419 -5.45 20.83 15.99
N GLY A 420 -4.56 21.01 16.98
CA GLY A 420 -4.30 22.32 17.58
C GLY A 420 -5.37 22.80 18.59
N SER A 421 -6.42 22.02 18.81
CA SER A 421 -7.39 22.26 19.88
C SER A 421 -6.86 21.76 21.24
N ASN A 422 -7.66 21.97 22.29
CA ASN A 422 -7.34 21.48 23.64
C ASN A 422 -7.67 19.98 23.85
N PHE A 423 -8.22 19.30 22.86
CA PHE A 423 -8.51 17.87 22.95
C PHE A 423 -7.23 17.05 22.78
N THR A 424 -7.07 16.04 23.62
CA THR A 424 -5.94 15.09 23.57
C THR A 424 -6.39 13.67 23.26
N THR A 425 -7.68 13.39 23.39
CA THR A 425 -8.25 12.04 23.18
C THR A 425 -9.56 12.13 22.41
N LEU A 426 -9.81 11.16 21.55
CA LEU A 426 -11.07 10.97 20.83
C LEU A 426 -11.47 9.49 20.91
N GLU A 427 -12.63 9.21 21.49
CA GLU A 427 -13.22 7.87 21.47
C GLU A 427 -14.28 7.82 20.36
N VAL A 428 -14.00 7.03 19.32
CA VAL A 428 -14.91 6.85 18.19
C VAL A 428 -15.89 5.74 18.52
N THR A 429 -17.09 6.13 18.92
CA THR A 429 -18.21 5.24 19.25
C THR A 429 -19.17 5.10 18.08
N ARG A 430 -20.09 4.14 18.16
CA ARG A 430 -21.16 3.98 17.17
C ARG A 430 -22.03 5.24 17.05
N GLU A 431 -22.39 5.88 18.18
CA GLU A 431 -23.15 7.12 18.18
C GLU A 431 -22.47 8.23 17.41
N LEU A 432 -21.12 8.38 17.60
CA LEU A 432 -20.32 9.31 16.83
C LEU A 432 -20.37 8.97 15.33
N CYS A 433 -20.26 7.70 14.95
CA CYS A 433 -20.31 7.28 13.55
C CYS A 433 -21.68 7.52 12.89
N GLU A 434 -22.77 7.41 13.64
CA GLU A 434 -24.12 7.66 13.15
C GLU A 434 -24.41 9.16 12.98
N HIS A 435 -23.90 10.00 13.89
CA HIS A 435 -24.15 11.45 13.94
C HIS A 435 -22.85 12.25 14.15
N PRO A 436 -21.86 12.19 13.21
CA PRO A 436 -20.53 12.75 13.43
C PRO A 436 -20.54 14.27 13.67
N LYS A 437 -21.34 15.03 12.91
CA LYS A 437 -21.42 16.50 13.05
C LYS A 437 -22.01 16.94 14.38
N ASP A 438 -23.09 16.29 14.81
CA ASP A 438 -23.74 16.62 16.08
C ASP A 438 -22.82 16.27 17.25
N HIS A 439 -22.05 15.19 17.13
CA HIS A 439 -21.10 14.79 18.16
C HIS A 439 -19.94 15.79 18.26
N LEU A 440 -19.38 16.21 17.12
CA LEU A 440 -18.32 17.20 17.06
C LEU A 440 -18.76 18.54 17.65
N LEU A 441 -19.96 19.03 17.29
CA LEU A 441 -20.51 20.27 17.84
C LEU A 441 -20.64 20.18 19.37
N ARG A 442 -21.19 19.08 19.89
CA ARG A 442 -21.26 18.85 21.34
C ARG A 442 -19.90 18.82 22.03
N MET A 443 -18.87 18.27 21.36
CA MET A 443 -17.50 18.28 21.85
C MET A 443 -16.93 19.70 21.89
N LEU A 444 -17.09 20.47 20.82
CA LEU A 444 -16.58 21.84 20.71
C LEU A 444 -17.31 22.81 21.66
N GLU A 445 -18.59 22.55 21.96
CA GLU A 445 -19.36 23.31 22.94
C GLU A 445 -18.99 23.00 24.39
N LYS A 446 -18.45 21.80 24.68
CA LYS A 446 -17.97 21.43 26.00
C LYS A 446 -16.66 22.13 26.29
N SER A 447 -16.65 22.92 27.38
CA SER A 447 -15.41 23.49 27.89
C SER A 447 -14.44 22.37 28.31
N PRO A 448 -13.13 22.44 27.93
CA PRO A 448 -12.11 21.48 28.39
C PRO A 448 -12.08 21.32 29.91
N PHE A 449 -12.50 22.35 30.65
CA PHE A 449 -12.65 22.30 32.10
C PHE A 449 -13.74 21.31 32.53
N VAL A 450 -14.88 21.30 31.85
CA VAL A 450 -16.00 20.38 32.17
C VAL A 450 -15.57 18.94 31.93
N ASP A 451 -14.95 18.67 30.80
CA ASP A 451 -14.46 17.31 30.49
C ASP A 451 -13.42 16.82 31.48
N PHE A 452 -12.50 17.69 31.89
CA PHE A 452 -11.50 17.35 32.91
C PHE A 452 -12.17 17.02 34.26
N ILE A 453 -13.08 17.86 34.72
CA ILE A 453 -13.81 17.69 35.98
C ILE A 453 -14.62 16.38 35.98
N ASP A 454 -15.34 16.09 34.89
CA ASP A 454 -16.16 14.89 34.78
C ASP A 454 -15.30 13.61 34.77
N ASN A 455 -14.19 13.61 34.05
CA ASN A 455 -13.24 12.49 34.02
C ASN A 455 -12.57 12.29 35.39
N PHE A 456 -12.12 13.38 36.03
CA PHE A 456 -11.52 13.35 37.35
C PHE A 456 -12.50 12.77 38.40
N LYS A 457 -13.79 13.15 38.31
CA LYS A 457 -14.84 12.60 39.16
C LYS A 457 -15.05 11.12 38.95
N LYS A 458 -15.06 10.66 37.68
CA LYS A 458 -15.20 9.23 37.36
C LYS A 458 -14.03 8.39 37.88
N GLU A 459 -12.82 8.90 37.78
CA GLU A 459 -11.60 8.17 38.13
C GLU A 459 -11.33 8.18 39.63
N TYR A 460 -11.50 9.33 40.29
CA TYR A 460 -11.09 9.52 41.69
C TYR A 460 -12.27 9.72 42.65
N GLY A 461 -13.50 9.79 42.14
CA GLY A 461 -14.69 9.97 42.98
C GLY A 461 -14.89 11.39 43.54
N ILE A 462 -14.00 12.35 43.24
CA ILE A 462 -13.99 13.72 43.77
C ILE A 462 -14.47 14.68 42.67
N GLN A 463 -15.43 15.52 43.00
CA GLN A 463 -15.85 16.60 42.10
C GLN A 463 -15.05 17.86 42.41
N LEU A 464 -14.23 18.28 41.44
CA LEU A 464 -13.52 19.56 41.52
C LEU A 464 -14.46 20.69 41.10
N ILE A 465 -14.42 21.82 41.82
CA ILE A 465 -15.12 23.06 41.48
C ILE A 465 -14.06 24.09 41.12
N LEU A 466 -14.08 24.57 39.87
CA LEU A 466 -13.18 25.60 39.36
C LEU A 466 -13.99 26.87 39.12
N ASP A 467 -13.69 27.93 39.82
CA ASP A 467 -14.31 29.23 39.57
C ASP A 467 -13.78 29.89 38.28
N LYS A 468 -14.41 30.97 37.83
CA LYS A 468 -13.99 31.69 36.64
C LYS A 468 -12.58 32.28 36.72
N GLU A 469 -12.10 32.64 37.93
CA GLU A 469 -10.76 33.18 38.10
C GLU A 469 -9.70 32.11 37.88
N VAL A 470 -9.93 30.91 38.40
CA VAL A 470 -9.07 29.73 38.19
C VAL A 470 -9.06 29.32 36.72
N GLN A 471 -10.24 29.23 36.08
CA GLN A 471 -10.36 28.90 34.65
C GLN A 471 -9.60 29.91 33.78
N ASN A 472 -9.77 31.20 33.99
CA ASN A 472 -9.07 32.26 33.27
C ASN A 472 -7.55 32.21 33.51
N TYR A 473 -7.11 31.90 34.72
CA TYR A 473 -5.68 31.78 35.05
C TYR A 473 -5.03 30.61 34.26
N LEU A 474 -5.65 29.44 34.28
CA LEU A 474 -5.15 28.25 33.59
C LEU A 474 -5.18 28.40 32.05
N ASP A 475 -6.20 29.05 31.52
CA ASP A 475 -6.32 29.35 30.12
C ASP A 475 -5.25 30.35 29.63
N ASN A 476 -5.05 31.43 30.37
CA ASN A 476 -3.96 32.37 30.10
C ASN A 476 -2.56 31.71 30.22
N TYR A 477 -2.36 30.82 31.16
CA TYR A 477 -1.13 30.04 31.27
C TYR A 477 -0.90 29.15 30.05
N ALA A 478 -1.97 28.48 29.57
CA ALA A 478 -1.95 27.66 28.37
C ALA A 478 -1.52 28.48 27.13
N HIS A 479 -2.15 29.62 26.91
CA HIS A 479 -1.86 30.53 25.79
C HIS A 479 -0.43 31.12 25.89
N GLN A 480 0.03 31.60 27.05
CA GLN A 480 1.36 32.19 27.20
C GLN A 480 2.50 31.21 26.97
N ASN A 481 2.30 29.94 27.32
CA ASN A 481 3.30 28.90 27.18
C ASN A 481 3.12 28.05 25.90
N ASN A 482 2.11 28.33 25.10
CA ASN A 482 1.76 27.56 23.90
C ASN A 482 1.57 26.04 24.19
N ILE A 483 0.89 25.74 25.30
CA ILE A 483 0.61 24.38 25.77
C ILE A 483 -0.90 24.15 25.72
N PRO A 484 -1.38 22.98 25.23
CA PRO A 484 -2.81 22.64 25.27
C PRO A 484 -3.38 22.73 26.69
N LEU A 485 -4.59 23.31 26.83
CA LEU A 485 -5.24 23.52 28.14
C LEU A 485 -5.42 22.20 28.90
N SER A 486 -5.71 21.09 28.22
CA SER A 486 -5.80 19.76 28.84
C SER A 486 -4.50 19.32 29.53
N ASN A 487 -3.33 19.66 28.95
CA ASN A 487 -2.03 19.39 29.57
C ASN A 487 -1.78 20.28 30.77
N VAL A 488 -2.24 21.53 30.69
CA VAL A 488 -2.18 22.45 31.82
C VAL A 488 -3.05 21.95 32.98
N LEU A 489 -4.29 21.53 32.69
CA LEU A 489 -5.19 20.96 33.71
C LEU A 489 -4.57 19.72 34.36
N ARG A 490 -4.00 18.82 33.57
CA ARG A 490 -3.26 17.65 34.12
C ARG A 490 -2.06 18.09 34.98
N LYS A 491 -1.28 19.05 34.51
CA LYS A 491 -0.07 19.52 35.21
C LYS A 491 -0.39 20.09 36.59
N PHE A 492 -1.43 20.90 36.71
CA PHE A 492 -1.78 21.59 37.94
C PHE A 492 -2.75 20.81 38.84
N LEU A 493 -3.61 19.96 38.28
CA LEU A 493 -4.71 19.35 39.03
C LEU A 493 -4.61 17.81 39.15
N SER A 494 -3.69 17.12 38.47
CA SER A 494 -3.59 15.65 38.60
C SER A 494 -3.25 15.21 40.03
N SER A 495 -2.39 15.93 40.71
CA SER A 495 -2.02 15.66 42.11
C SER A 495 -3.18 15.89 43.09
N ALA A 496 -4.28 16.53 42.69
CA ALA A 496 -5.50 16.63 43.49
C ALA A 496 -6.15 15.25 43.77
N SER A 497 -5.77 14.19 43.01
CA SER A 497 -6.15 12.80 43.33
C SER A 497 -5.72 12.38 44.76
N ALA A 498 -4.70 13.03 45.33
CA ALA A 498 -4.27 12.85 46.71
C ALA A 498 -5.36 13.16 47.74
N LEU A 499 -6.35 14.01 47.39
CA LEU A 499 -7.50 14.33 48.26
C LEU A 499 -8.32 13.07 48.60
N ASN A 500 -8.39 12.10 47.71
CA ASN A 500 -9.08 10.83 47.96
C ASN A 500 -8.40 10.04 49.10
N TYR A 501 -7.06 10.01 49.12
CA TYR A 501 -6.29 9.37 50.21
C TYR A 501 -6.40 10.11 51.55
N MET A 502 -6.73 11.40 51.51
CA MET A 502 -6.97 12.20 52.70
C MET A 502 -8.40 12.03 53.24
N GLY A 503 -9.25 11.26 52.54
CA GLY A 503 -10.63 11.00 52.93
C GLY A 503 -11.60 12.15 52.58
N ILE A 504 -11.22 13.03 51.66
CA ILE A 504 -12.05 14.15 51.21
C ILE A 504 -12.86 13.63 50.01
N ASN A 505 -14.15 13.31 50.23
CA ASN A 505 -15.06 12.78 49.23
C ASN A 505 -16.16 13.80 48.83
N GLU A 506 -16.13 15.00 49.43
CA GLU A 506 -17.05 16.09 49.12
C GLU A 506 -16.52 16.91 47.91
N PRO A 507 -17.40 17.69 47.24
CA PRO A 507 -16.94 18.61 46.20
C PRO A 507 -15.85 19.54 46.76
N PHE A 508 -14.73 19.61 46.05
CA PHE A 508 -13.56 20.37 46.45
C PHE A 508 -13.40 21.62 45.59
N GLU A 509 -13.44 22.78 46.22
CA GLU A 509 -13.25 24.07 45.54
C GLU A 509 -11.77 24.39 45.38
N VAL A 510 -11.33 24.54 44.14
CA VAL A 510 -9.95 24.90 43.78
C VAL A 510 -9.87 26.42 43.68
N THR A 511 -9.01 27.04 44.46
CA THR A 511 -8.78 28.48 44.43
C THR A 511 -7.58 28.85 43.57
N LYS A 512 -7.48 30.12 43.17
CA LYS A 512 -6.38 30.62 42.31
C LYS A 512 -5.01 30.44 42.97
N ASP A 513 -4.90 30.60 44.28
CA ASP A 513 -3.63 30.40 45.02
C ASP A 513 -3.16 28.95 44.92
N MET A 514 -4.07 27.99 44.84
CA MET A 514 -3.74 26.57 44.72
C MET A 514 -3.13 26.23 43.37
N VAL A 515 -3.57 26.91 42.31
CA VAL A 515 -3.04 26.69 40.95
C VAL A 515 -1.85 27.58 40.58
N GLN A 516 -1.50 28.55 41.42
CA GLN A 516 -0.26 29.32 41.26
C GLN A 516 0.98 28.52 41.69
N ASP A 517 0.84 27.52 42.56
CA ASP A 517 1.90 26.61 42.97
C ASP A 517 1.67 25.23 42.33
N GLU A 518 2.42 24.88 41.31
CA GLU A 518 2.33 23.58 40.61
C GLU A 518 2.40 22.36 41.55
N LYS A 519 3.01 22.52 42.74
CA LYS A 519 3.19 21.46 43.75
C LYS A 519 2.26 21.60 44.95
N PHE A 520 1.22 22.42 44.85
CA PHE A 520 0.34 22.68 45.98
C PHE A 520 -0.26 21.40 46.57
N PHE A 521 -0.87 20.55 45.76
CA PHE A 521 -1.50 19.31 46.20
C PHE A 521 -0.49 18.30 46.76
N ASP A 522 0.72 18.23 46.21
CA ASP A 522 1.81 17.39 46.75
C ASP A 522 2.27 17.87 48.13
N LYS A 523 2.38 19.18 48.33
CA LYS A 523 2.70 19.79 49.62
C LYS A 523 1.58 19.56 50.62
N LEU A 524 0.34 19.74 50.20
CA LEU A 524 -0.84 19.49 51.03
C LEU A 524 -0.88 18.06 51.56
N PHE A 525 -0.66 17.09 50.65
CA PHE A 525 -0.59 15.67 50.99
C PHE A 525 0.57 15.36 51.94
N SER A 526 1.75 15.90 51.72
CA SER A 526 2.91 15.71 52.57
C SER A 526 2.67 16.23 54.00
N HIS A 527 2.10 17.42 54.16
CA HIS A 527 1.73 17.97 55.45
C HIS A 527 0.69 17.12 56.19
N TRP A 528 -0.35 16.66 55.45
CA TRP A 528 -1.35 15.78 56.02
C TRP A 528 -0.73 14.45 56.48
N TYR A 529 0.12 13.84 55.67
CA TYR A 529 0.79 12.58 55.98
C TYR A 529 1.67 12.69 57.23
N GLU A 530 2.43 13.79 57.39
CA GLU A 530 3.24 14.07 58.57
C GLU A 530 2.36 14.28 59.82
N SER A 531 1.23 14.96 59.67
CA SER A 531 0.29 15.16 60.78
C SER A 531 -0.34 13.85 61.28
N GLN A 532 -0.60 12.89 60.38
CA GLN A 532 -1.10 11.56 60.73
C GLN A 532 -0.02 10.71 61.42
N LYS A 533 1.26 10.82 60.99
CA LYS A 533 2.39 10.18 61.66
C LYS A 533 2.51 10.68 63.09
N THR A 534 2.41 11.97 63.31
CA THR A 534 2.52 12.57 64.65
C THR A 534 1.35 12.16 65.57
N LYS A 535 0.11 12.10 65.01
CA LYS A 535 -1.07 11.61 65.75
C LYS A 535 -0.97 10.13 66.13
N ASN A 536 -0.37 9.29 65.28
CA ASN A 536 -0.16 7.87 65.56
C ASN A 536 1.00 7.63 66.50
N ALA A 537 2.02 8.50 66.52
CA ALA A 537 3.13 8.46 67.48
C ALA A 537 2.74 8.90 68.89
N VAL A 538 1.65 9.66 69.05
CA VAL A 538 1.12 10.10 70.38
C VAL A 538 0.10 9.07 70.93
N LYS A 539 -0.38 8.12 70.11
CA LYS A 539 -1.32 7.04 70.51
C LYS A 539 -0.62 5.73 70.91
N ASN A 540 0.67 5.57 70.68
CA ASN A 540 1.51 4.50 71.21
C ASN A 540 2.39 5.03 72.31
#